data_948721fe85dd71f0b2718853da74b66a
#
_entry.id   948721fe85dd71f0b2718853da74b66a
#
_cell.length_a   1.000
_cell.length_b   1.000
_cell.length_c   1.000
_cell.angle_alpha   90.00
_cell.angle_beta   90.00
_cell.angle_gamma   90.00
#
_symmetry.space_group_name_H-M   'P 1'
#
loop_
_entity.id
_entity.type
_entity.pdbx_description
1 polymer ?
#
loop_
_entity_poly.entity_id
_entity_poly.type
_entity_poly.pdbx_seq_one_letter_code
_entity_poly.pdbx_strand_id
1 'polypeptide(L)'
;MADIPLHKAVQQSDFGIFAKEVSPFSPNRLINYTHRDSYYIFGIVESGTCRVGIDFKDCDLSAGSVICTQPHQVHRIVDKGDAKSFLLFIDGVFIDAPTKQTLAEYALSPIPFKISDTQRTELIQLFAMILRRIGERENDESKTVLQNLACTVVGIIADAARKVIGQESKNRRHIEITLAFKELLSANEQINRNVSHYAESLHISPVYLNEVVKNVTGVSVSRYIQNELILHAKRMLVYTSLTVREISTHLGIDDYAYFT
;
A
#
# COMPACT_ATOMS: atom_id res chain seq x y z
N MET A 1 -9.57 -18.47 -15.57
CA MET A 1 -9.52 -17.86 -14.22
C MET A 1 -9.27 -16.37 -14.40
N ALA A 2 -10.23 -15.53 -14.04
CA ALA A 2 -9.99 -14.09 -14.04
C ALA A 2 -9.25 -13.75 -12.73
N ASP A 3 -7.94 -13.65 -12.83
CA ASP A 3 -7.08 -13.22 -11.72
C ASP A 3 -7.23 -11.70 -11.54
N ILE A 4 -7.05 -11.17 -10.31
CA ILE A 4 -6.93 -9.71 -10.12
C ILE A 4 -5.81 -9.25 -11.04
N PRO A 5 -6.05 -8.30 -11.95
CA PRO A 5 -5.01 -7.82 -12.81
C PRO A 5 -3.81 -7.36 -11.97
N LEU A 6 -2.67 -7.99 -12.18
CA LEU A 6 -1.40 -7.58 -11.59
C LEU A 6 -0.62 -6.78 -12.63
N HIS A 7 -0.45 -5.51 -12.37
CA HIS A 7 0.40 -4.66 -13.21
C HIS A 7 1.85 -4.74 -12.73
N LYS A 8 2.75 -4.88 -13.68
CA LYS A 8 4.19 -4.85 -13.42
C LYS A 8 4.74 -3.50 -13.86
N ALA A 9 5.66 -2.94 -13.09
CA ALA A 9 6.31 -1.66 -13.41
C ALA A 9 6.90 -1.65 -14.84
N VAL A 10 7.42 -2.79 -15.29
CA VAL A 10 7.96 -3.01 -16.65
C VAL A 10 6.92 -2.75 -17.75
N GLN A 11 5.62 -2.87 -17.48
CA GLN A 11 4.57 -2.59 -18.47
C GLN A 11 4.37 -1.09 -18.70
N GLN A 12 4.80 -0.25 -17.74
CA GLN A 12 4.66 1.21 -17.81
C GLN A 12 6.01 1.93 -18.01
N SER A 13 7.11 1.27 -17.71
CA SER A 13 8.46 1.81 -17.78
C SER A 13 9.50 0.72 -17.95
N ASP A 14 10.43 0.92 -18.88
CA ASP A 14 11.51 -0.05 -19.20
C ASP A 14 12.48 -0.30 -18.04
N PHE A 15 12.46 0.56 -17.01
CA PHE A 15 13.38 0.43 -15.88
C PHE A 15 12.73 0.59 -14.49
N GLY A 16 11.39 0.49 -14.41
CA GLY A 16 10.68 0.36 -13.13
C GLY A 16 10.38 1.66 -12.39
N ILE A 17 10.50 2.83 -13.04
CA ILE A 17 10.05 4.12 -12.50
C ILE A 17 9.17 4.81 -13.52
N PHE A 18 7.98 5.24 -13.09
CA PHE A 18 7.03 5.98 -13.89
C PHE A 18 6.30 7.01 -13.04
N ALA A 19 5.93 8.14 -13.62
CA ALA A 19 5.10 9.14 -12.96
C ALA A 19 4.06 9.70 -13.92
N LYS A 20 2.95 10.15 -13.36
CA LYS A 20 1.91 10.84 -14.13
C LYS A 20 1.22 11.92 -13.31
N GLU A 21 0.78 12.96 -13.99
CA GLU A 21 -0.23 13.90 -13.49
C GLU A 21 -1.62 13.36 -13.80
N VAL A 22 -2.51 13.52 -12.86
CA VAL A 22 -3.92 13.15 -12.97
C VAL A 22 -4.74 14.40 -12.65
N SER A 23 -5.61 14.78 -13.56
CA SER A 23 -6.54 15.89 -13.35
C SER A 23 -7.93 15.54 -13.92
N PRO A 24 -8.98 16.27 -13.58
CA PRO A 24 -10.32 16.06 -14.14
C PRO A 24 -10.34 16.15 -15.67
N PHE A 25 -9.44 16.94 -16.24
CA PHE A 25 -9.32 17.20 -17.68
C PHE A 25 -8.27 16.33 -18.38
N SER A 26 -7.59 15.47 -17.62
CA SER A 26 -6.54 14.62 -18.20
C SER A 26 -7.13 13.58 -19.15
N PRO A 27 -6.63 13.48 -20.40
CA PRO A 27 -7.09 12.47 -21.36
C PRO A 27 -6.68 11.05 -20.94
N ASN A 28 -5.72 10.94 -20.01
CA ASN A 28 -5.26 9.67 -19.49
C ASN A 28 -6.39 9.00 -18.70
N ARG A 29 -6.92 7.92 -19.25
CA ARG A 29 -7.88 7.08 -18.55
C ARG A 29 -7.19 6.52 -17.30
N LEU A 30 -7.59 7.05 -16.14
CA LEU A 30 -7.29 6.39 -14.90
C LEU A 30 -7.89 5.00 -14.94
N ILE A 31 -7.13 4.03 -14.45
CA ILE A 31 -7.63 2.68 -14.25
C ILE A 31 -8.72 2.79 -13.18
N ASN A 32 -9.98 2.63 -13.62
CA ASN A 32 -11.17 2.75 -12.75
C ASN A 32 -11.67 1.41 -12.24
N TYR A 33 -11.00 0.31 -12.61
CA TYR A 33 -11.26 -0.99 -12.04
C TYR A 33 -10.27 -1.29 -10.91
N THR A 34 -10.65 -2.19 -10.06
CA THR A 34 -9.81 -2.63 -8.97
C THR A 34 -8.68 -3.53 -9.48
N HIS A 35 -7.46 -3.25 -9.05
CA HIS A 35 -6.25 -3.96 -9.46
C HIS A 35 -5.21 -3.97 -8.33
N ARG A 36 -4.12 -4.64 -8.57
CA ARG A 36 -2.93 -4.64 -7.71
C ARG A 36 -1.69 -4.45 -8.56
N ASP A 37 -0.67 -3.90 -7.98
CA ASP A 37 0.60 -3.63 -8.65
C ASP A 37 1.74 -4.36 -7.96
N SER A 38 2.79 -4.68 -8.68
CA SER A 38 4.02 -5.27 -8.10
C SER A 38 5.01 -4.21 -7.59
N TYR A 39 4.65 -2.95 -7.63
CA TYR A 39 5.45 -1.79 -7.27
C TYR A 39 4.74 -0.92 -6.24
N TYR A 40 5.49 0.02 -5.66
CA TYR A 40 4.92 1.04 -4.79
C TYR A 40 4.27 2.15 -5.60
N ILE A 41 3.17 2.71 -5.07
CA ILE A 41 2.54 3.91 -5.62
C ILE A 41 2.52 4.98 -4.54
N PHE A 42 3.07 6.14 -4.85
CA PHE A 42 3.01 7.32 -4.02
C PHE A 42 2.17 8.37 -4.71
N GLY A 43 1.13 8.84 -4.03
CA GLY A 43 0.23 9.87 -4.55
C GLY A 43 0.23 11.10 -3.67
N ILE A 44 0.19 12.28 -4.28
CA ILE A 44 -0.06 13.57 -3.62
C ILE A 44 -1.19 14.31 -4.32
N VAL A 45 -2.12 14.83 -3.55
CA VAL A 45 -3.17 15.73 -4.04
C VAL A 45 -2.66 17.16 -4.00
N GLU A 46 -2.50 17.79 -5.17
CA GLU A 46 -2.10 19.20 -5.29
C GLU A 46 -3.26 20.12 -4.91
N SER A 47 -4.44 19.87 -5.48
CA SER A 47 -5.66 20.66 -5.27
C SER A 47 -6.91 19.82 -5.46
N GLY A 48 -8.06 20.30 -4.98
CA GLY A 48 -9.33 19.61 -5.07
C GLY A 48 -9.46 18.42 -4.12
N THR A 49 -10.40 17.54 -4.43
CA THR A 49 -10.75 16.37 -3.62
C THR A 49 -10.98 15.15 -4.50
N CYS A 50 -10.65 13.96 -3.98
CA CYS A 50 -10.99 12.68 -4.62
C CYS A 50 -11.19 11.60 -3.55
N ARG A 51 -11.73 10.44 -3.96
CA ARG A 51 -11.89 9.28 -3.10
C ARG A 51 -11.23 8.08 -3.75
N VAL A 52 -10.40 7.40 -2.96
CA VAL A 52 -9.70 6.17 -3.37
C VAL A 52 -10.09 5.03 -2.44
N GLY A 53 -10.15 3.81 -2.97
CA GLY A 53 -10.35 2.60 -2.18
C GLY A 53 -9.03 1.82 -2.11
N ILE A 54 -8.60 1.46 -0.90
CA ILE A 54 -7.45 0.60 -0.64
C ILE A 54 -7.89 -0.52 0.27
N ASP A 55 -7.68 -1.77 -0.18
CA ASP A 55 -8.09 -2.98 0.54
C ASP A 55 -9.53 -2.87 1.09
N PHE A 56 -10.45 -2.39 0.24
CA PHE A 56 -11.88 -2.20 0.52
C PHE A 56 -12.21 -1.14 1.61
N LYS A 57 -11.26 -0.29 1.96
CA LYS A 57 -11.50 0.91 2.74
C LYS A 57 -11.46 2.12 1.82
N ASP A 58 -12.52 2.89 1.81
CA ASP A 58 -12.57 4.14 1.06
C ASP A 58 -11.93 5.26 1.88
N CYS A 59 -11.09 6.06 1.23
CA CYS A 59 -10.37 7.19 1.82
C CYS A 59 -10.67 8.45 1.04
N ASP A 60 -11.15 9.48 1.73
CA ASP A 60 -11.30 10.82 1.16
C ASP A 60 -9.97 11.57 1.22
N LEU A 61 -9.54 12.09 0.09
CA LEU A 61 -8.30 12.84 -0.07
C LEU A 61 -8.60 14.27 -0.48
N SER A 62 -7.81 15.20 0.01
CA SER A 62 -7.90 16.63 -0.33
C SER A 62 -6.49 17.22 -0.49
N ALA A 63 -6.40 18.47 -0.89
CA ALA A 63 -5.11 19.14 -1.08
C ALA A 63 -4.14 18.90 0.09
N GLY A 64 -2.90 18.51 -0.22
CA GLY A 64 -1.86 18.13 0.71
C GLY A 64 -1.97 16.70 1.26
N SER A 65 -3.02 15.94 0.91
CA SER A 65 -3.10 14.53 1.27
C SER A 65 -2.08 13.71 0.48
N VAL A 66 -1.40 12.82 1.19
CA VAL A 66 -0.47 11.84 0.63
C VAL A 66 -1.01 10.45 0.89
N ILE A 67 -0.82 9.58 -0.09
CA ILE A 67 -1.16 8.16 -0.01
C ILE A 67 0.02 7.32 -0.49
N CYS A 68 0.23 6.20 0.17
CA CYS A 68 1.20 5.19 -0.24
C CYS A 68 0.49 3.84 -0.36
N THR A 69 0.56 3.24 -1.54
CA THR A 69 0.08 1.89 -1.80
C THR A 69 1.27 0.94 -1.86
N GLN A 70 1.20 -0.14 -1.10
CA GLN A 70 2.23 -1.18 -1.06
C GLN A 70 2.13 -2.10 -2.29
N PRO A 71 3.23 -2.79 -2.69
CA PRO A 71 3.14 -3.87 -3.65
C PRO A 71 2.07 -4.90 -3.26
N HIS A 72 1.32 -5.35 -4.26
CA HIS A 72 0.22 -6.32 -4.14
C HIS A 72 -1.01 -5.83 -3.36
N GLN A 73 -1.01 -4.62 -2.84
CA GLN A 73 -2.17 -4.02 -2.19
C GLN A 73 -3.24 -3.66 -3.23
N VAL A 74 -4.46 -4.12 -2.97
CA VAL A 74 -5.59 -3.89 -3.88
C VAL A 74 -6.08 -2.47 -3.76
N HIS A 75 -6.22 -1.78 -4.88
CA HIS A 75 -6.68 -0.39 -4.88
C HIS A 75 -7.53 -0.04 -6.11
N ARG A 76 -8.28 1.03 -5.99
CA ARG A 76 -9.13 1.57 -7.05
C ARG A 76 -9.38 3.06 -6.83
N ILE A 77 -9.75 3.76 -7.89
CA ILE A 77 -10.32 5.09 -7.78
C ILE A 77 -11.84 4.92 -7.63
N VAL A 78 -12.37 5.42 -6.51
CA VAL A 78 -13.80 5.40 -6.20
C VAL A 78 -14.50 6.59 -6.85
N ASP A 79 -13.93 7.78 -6.66
CA ASP A 79 -14.38 9.02 -7.23
C ASP A 79 -13.17 9.91 -7.55
N LYS A 80 -13.12 10.41 -8.76
CA LYS A 80 -12.03 11.32 -9.20
C LYS A 80 -12.19 12.71 -8.62
N GLY A 81 -13.42 13.12 -8.35
CA GLY A 81 -13.75 14.47 -7.94
C GLY A 81 -13.19 15.53 -8.87
N ASP A 82 -12.74 16.62 -8.29
CA ASP A 82 -12.05 17.74 -8.95
C ASP A 82 -10.53 17.75 -8.68
N ALA A 83 -9.99 16.63 -8.15
CA ALA A 83 -8.59 16.57 -7.73
C ALA A 83 -7.61 16.68 -8.90
N LYS A 84 -6.60 17.54 -8.71
CA LYS A 84 -5.33 17.47 -9.41
C LYS A 84 -4.33 16.77 -8.52
N SER A 85 -3.72 15.71 -9.01
CA SER A 85 -2.83 14.81 -8.25
C SER A 85 -1.63 14.39 -9.07
N PHE A 86 -0.55 14.07 -8.38
CA PHE A 86 0.63 13.44 -8.96
C PHE A 86 0.80 12.05 -8.39
N LEU A 87 1.16 11.09 -9.25
CA LEU A 87 1.41 9.71 -8.89
C LEU A 87 2.82 9.31 -9.34
N LEU A 88 3.59 8.73 -8.42
CA LEU A 88 4.86 8.06 -8.69
C LEU A 88 4.69 6.56 -8.50
N PHE A 89 5.11 5.79 -9.49
CA PHE A 89 5.17 4.34 -9.51
C PHE A 89 6.63 3.94 -9.50
N ILE A 90 7.07 3.17 -8.52
CA ILE A 90 8.48 2.82 -8.35
C ILE A 90 8.64 1.38 -7.88
N ASP A 91 9.52 0.64 -8.56
CA ASP A 91 9.89 -0.70 -8.14
C ASP A 91 10.64 -0.65 -6.80
N GLY A 92 10.31 -1.61 -5.92
CA GLY A 92 10.94 -1.70 -4.62
C GLY A 92 12.46 -1.87 -4.65
N VAL A 93 13.04 -2.30 -5.76
CA VAL A 93 14.51 -2.42 -5.90
C VAL A 93 15.22 -1.08 -5.71
N PHE A 94 14.57 0.04 -6.03
CA PHE A 94 15.12 1.39 -5.89
C PHE A 94 14.96 2.00 -4.51
N ILE A 95 14.20 1.38 -3.63
CA ILE A 95 13.92 1.88 -2.28
C ILE A 95 14.86 1.17 -1.30
N ASP A 96 15.61 1.92 -0.50
CA ASP A 96 16.51 1.38 0.52
C ASP A 96 15.77 0.67 1.66
N ALA A 97 16.47 -0.19 2.37
CA ALA A 97 15.89 -1.01 3.43
C ALA A 97 15.28 -0.19 4.59
N PRO A 98 15.90 0.89 5.11
CA PRO A 98 15.31 1.73 6.15
C PRO A 98 14.02 2.39 5.72
N THR A 99 13.95 2.87 4.48
CA THR A 99 12.75 3.47 3.90
C THR A 99 11.64 2.44 3.73
N LYS A 100 11.95 1.24 3.20
CA LYS A 100 11.00 0.13 3.13
C LYS A 100 10.42 -0.22 4.50
N GLN A 101 11.27 -0.27 5.53
CA GLN A 101 10.82 -0.53 6.90
C GLN A 101 9.81 0.54 7.36
N THR A 102 10.09 1.82 7.16
CA THR A 102 9.15 2.91 7.49
C THR A 102 7.82 2.76 6.76
N LEU A 103 7.86 2.42 5.46
CA LEU A 103 6.66 2.21 4.67
C LEU A 103 5.87 0.97 5.12
N ALA A 104 6.56 -0.09 5.54
CA ALA A 104 5.92 -1.27 6.11
C ALA A 104 5.28 -0.97 7.48
N GLU A 105 5.92 -0.18 8.32
CA GLU A 105 5.35 0.31 9.57
C GLU A 105 4.09 1.15 9.32
N TYR A 106 4.13 2.07 8.37
CA TYR A 106 2.95 2.84 7.94
C TYR A 106 1.80 1.93 7.46
N ALA A 107 2.13 0.87 6.72
CA ALA A 107 1.14 -0.06 6.19
C ALA A 107 0.44 -0.94 7.26
N LEU A 108 0.89 -0.92 8.52
CA LEU A 108 0.19 -1.59 9.62
C LEU A 108 -1.12 -0.88 9.97
N SER A 109 -1.17 0.45 9.80
CA SER A 109 -2.38 1.27 10.00
C SER A 109 -2.42 2.39 8.95
N PRO A 110 -2.66 2.06 7.66
CA PRO A 110 -2.58 3.02 6.58
C PRO A 110 -3.73 4.02 6.68
N ILE A 111 -3.40 5.25 7.07
CA ILE A 111 -4.33 6.38 7.08
C ILE A 111 -3.71 7.45 6.18
N PRO A 112 -4.44 7.99 5.19
CA PRO A 112 -3.97 9.13 4.44
C PRO A 112 -3.57 10.26 5.40
N PHE A 113 -2.39 10.82 5.21
CA PHE A 113 -1.91 11.91 6.05
C PHE A 113 -1.67 13.16 5.22
N LYS A 114 -1.68 14.30 5.89
CA LYS A 114 -1.37 15.58 5.26
C LYS A 114 0.07 15.97 5.53
N ILE A 115 0.70 16.54 4.52
CA ILE A 115 2.02 17.16 4.62
C ILE A 115 1.87 18.67 4.72
N SER A 116 2.92 19.33 5.15
CA SER A 116 2.97 20.81 5.21
C SER A 116 2.91 21.44 3.82
N ASP A 117 2.50 22.70 3.73
CA ASP A 117 2.49 23.43 2.46
C ASP A 117 3.87 23.53 1.83
N THR A 118 4.94 23.63 2.64
CA THR A 118 6.32 23.60 2.17
C THR A 118 6.64 22.28 1.51
N GLN A 119 6.39 21.14 2.18
CA GLN A 119 6.62 19.81 1.62
C GLN A 119 5.77 19.56 0.36
N ARG A 120 4.52 20.05 0.36
CA ARG A 120 3.65 19.96 -0.82
C ARG A 120 4.27 20.68 -2.01
N THR A 121 4.77 21.90 -1.83
CA THR A 121 5.43 22.69 -2.88
C THR A 121 6.68 21.97 -3.39
N GLU A 122 7.52 21.44 -2.50
CA GLU A 122 8.73 20.69 -2.85
C GLU A 122 8.39 19.45 -3.69
N LEU A 123 7.40 18.66 -3.24
CA LEU A 123 6.98 17.46 -3.98
C LEU A 123 6.43 17.79 -5.35
N ILE A 124 5.60 18.83 -5.49
CA ILE A 124 5.06 19.27 -6.79
C ILE A 124 6.20 19.67 -7.75
N GLN A 125 7.22 20.39 -7.26
CA GLN A 125 8.40 20.76 -8.06
C GLN A 125 9.18 19.51 -8.50
N LEU A 126 9.40 18.55 -7.61
CA LEU A 126 10.06 17.29 -7.94
C LEU A 126 9.25 16.49 -8.98
N PHE A 127 7.95 16.42 -8.84
CA PHE A 127 7.09 15.76 -9.83
C PHE A 127 7.16 16.45 -11.19
N ALA A 128 7.16 17.77 -11.24
CA ALA A 128 7.33 18.51 -12.50
C ALA A 128 8.69 18.18 -13.17
N MET A 129 9.77 18.08 -12.39
CA MET A 129 11.08 17.67 -12.89
C MET A 129 11.07 16.22 -13.41
N ILE A 130 10.45 15.29 -12.67
CA ILE A 130 10.33 13.88 -13.06
C ILE A 130 9.56 13.76 -14.37
N LEU A 131 8.39 14.40 -14.48
CA LEU A 131 7.55 14.34 -15.68
C LEU A 131 8.27 14.87 -16.92
N ARG A 132 9.01 15.97 -16.78
CA ARG A 132 9.83 16.50 -17.86
C ARG A 132 10.90 15.49 -18.29
N ARG A 133 11.63 14.90 -17.34
CA ARG A 133 12.67 13.90 -17.62
C ARG A 133 12.12 12.62 -18.25
N ILE A 134 10.92 12.21 -17.88
CA ILE A 134 10.25 11.06 -18.53
C ILE A 134 9.99 11.36 -20.02
N GLY A 135 9.65 12.62 -20.37
CA GLY A 135 9.41 13.02 -21.75
C GLY A 135 10.69 13.17 -22.60
N GLU A 136 11.84 13.40 -21.96
CA GLU A 136 13.13 13.68 -22.62
C GLU A 136 14.05 12.45 -22.72
N ARG A 137 13.52 11.24 -22.58
CA ARG A 137 14.31 9.99 -22.50
C ARG A 137 15.15 9.74 -23.74
N GLU A 138 16.47 9.89 -23.62
CA GLU A 138 17.40 9.52 -24.70
C GLU A 138 18.67 8.76 -24.23
N ASN A 139 19.02 8.74 -22.92
CA ASN A 139 20.27 8.09 -22.48
C ASN A 139 20.22 7.55 -21.03
N ASP A 140 21.22 6.74 -20.64
CA ASP A 140 21.33 6.13 -19.32
C ASP A 140 21.60 7.14 -18.19
N GLU A 141 22.23 8.29 -18.50
CA GLU A 141 22.45 9.36 -17.51
C GLU A 141 21.11 9.97 -17.07
N SER A 142 20.16 10.11 -17.99
CA SER A 142 18.79 10.56 -17.67
C SER A 142 18.07 9.60 -16.74
N LYS A 143 18.33 8.31 -16.82
CA LYS A 143 17.75 7.29 -15.91
C LYS A 143 18.25 7.45 -14.48
N THR A 144 19.56 7.70 -14.28
CA THR A 144 20.15 7.93 -12.96
C THR A 144 19.55 9.17 -12.29
N VAL A 145 19.42 10.27 -13.04
CA VAL A 145 18.79 11.50 -12.52
C VAL A 145 17.33 11.23 -12.13
N LEU A 146 16.58 10.54 -12.98
CA LEU A 146 15.19 10.19 -12.71
C LEU A 146 15.04 9.31 -11.48
N GLN A 147 15.92 8.32 -11.30
CA GLN A 147 15.98 7.48 -10.11
C GLN A 147 16.21 8.32 -8.85
N ASN A 148 17.19 9.19 -8.85
CA ASN A 148 17.51 10.04 -7.69
C ASN A 148 16.33 10.96 -7.33
N LEU A 149 15.68 11.57 -8.32
CA LEU A 149 14.49 12.38 -8.10
C LEU A 149 13.33 11.56 -7.50
N ALA A 150 13.08 10.37 -8.04
CA ALA A 150 12.05 9.47 -7.53
C ALA A 150 12.35 9.02 -6.09
N CYS A 151 13.60 8.65 -5.79
CA CYS A 151 14.02 8.31 -4.43
C CYS A 151 13.88 9.50 -3.46
N THR A 152 14.12 10.73 -3.93
CA THR A 152 13.92 11.95 -3.13
C THR A 152 12.44 12.13 -2.77
N VAL A 153 11.52 11.95 -3.73
CA VAL A 153 10.08 11.96 -3.48
C VAL A 153 9.69 10.92 -2.41
N VAL A 154 10.17 9.68 -2.58
CA VAL A 154 9.92 8.60 -1.62
C VAL A 154 10.46 8.94 -0.24
N GLY A 155 11.66 9.50 -0.15
CA GLY A 155 12.31 9.91 1.11
C GLY A 155 11.51 10.98 1.86
N ILE A 156 11.03 12.02 1.17
CA ILE A 156 10.20 13.08 1.76
C ILE A 156 8.89 12.50 2.30
N ILE A 157 8.24 11.63 1.54
CA ILE A 157 6.99 10.98 1.94
C ILE A 157 7.22 10.05 3.13
N ALA A 158 8.30 9.26 3.12
CA ALA A 158 8.64 8.36 4.22
C ALA A 158 8.99 9.14 5.51
N ASP A 159 9.68 10.28 5.42
CA ASP A 159 9.95 11.13 6.57
C ASP A 159 8.65 11.70 7.17
N ALA A 160 7.73 12.15 6.33
CA ALA A 160 6.43 12.60 6.77
C ALA A 160 5.60 11.46 7.42
N ALA A 161 5.61 10.26 6.81
CA ALA A 161 4.96 9.06 7.39
C ALA A 161 5.55 8.70 8.75
N ARG A 162 6.88 8.76 8.91
CA ARG A 162 7.57 8.49 10.19
C ARG A 162 7.09 9.43 11.31
N LYS A 163 6.83 10.68 11.00
CA LYS A 163 6.32 11.65 11.98
C LYS A 163 4.90 11.29 12.44
N VAL A 164 4.06 10.80 11.53
CA VAL A 164 2.71 10.32 11.87
C VAL A 164 2.80 9.06 12.73
N ILE A 165 3.60 8.07 12.32
CA ILE A 165 3.83 6.82 13.08
C ILE A 165 4.39 7.14 14.46
N GLY A 166 5.40 8.01 14.56
CA GLY A 166 6.09 8.35 15.81
C GLY A 166 5.22 9.05 16.85
N GLN A 167 4.14 9.71 16.44
CA GLN A 167 3.14 10.29 17.35
C GLN A 167 2.24 9.21 17.97
N GLU A 168 2.05 8.07 17.32
CA GLU A 168 1.16 7.00 17.76
C GLU A 168 1.91 5.85 18.47
N SER A 169 3.21 5.66 18.18
CA SER A 169 3.97 4.49 18.63
C SER A 169 5.05 4.80 19.65
N LYS A 170 4.81 4.40 20.91
CA LYS A 170 5.79 4.49 22.01
C LYS A 170 6.73 3.29 22.12
N ASN A 171 6.55 2.22 21.34
CA ASN A 171 7.29 0.98 21.54
C ASN A 171 7.75 0.31 20.22
N ARG A 172 9.01 0.57 19.84
CA ARG A 172 9.63 0.01 18.63
C ARG A 172 9.60 -1.53 18.61
N ARG A 173 9.79 -2.16 19.77
CA ARG A 173 9.75 -3.63 19.88
C ARG A 173 8.37 -4.19 19.48
N HIS A 174 7.28 -3.50 19.85
CA HIS A 174 5.94 -3.90 19.44
C HIS A 174 5.74 -3.82 17.94
N ILE A 175 6.28 -2.79 17.28
CA ILE A 175 6.21 -2.65 15.82
C ILE A 175 6.95 -3.81 15.15
N GLU A 176 8.19 -4.09 15.55
CA GLU A 176 9.01 -5.17 15.00
C GLU A 176 8.30 -6.53 15.11
N ILE A 177 7.75 -6.85 16.28
CA ILE A 177 6.98 -8.09 16.50
C ILE A 177 5.73 -8.12 15.61
N THR A 178 5.01 -6.99 15.50
CA THR A 178 3.79 -6.92 14.68
C THR A 178 4.12 -7.08 13.19
N LEU A 179 5.22 -6.53 12.70
CA LEU A 179 5.68 -6.72 11.33
C LEU A 179 6.06 -8.19 11.07
N ALA A 180 6.84 -8.79 11.96
CA ALA A 180 7.19 -10.21 11.86
C ALA A 180 5.95 -11.13 11.90
N PHE A 181 4.97 -10.82 12.74
CA PHE A 181 3.68 -11.52 12.73
C PHE A 181 2.96 -11.37 11.37
N LYS A 182 2.92 -10.17 10.80
CA LYS A 182 2.30 -9.91 9.50
C LYS A 182 3.01 -10.66 8.37
N GLU A 183 4.34 -10.73 8.40
CA GLU A 183 5.13 -11.51 7.44
C GLU A 183 4.79 -13.00 7.52
N LEU A 184 4.75 -13.58 8.72
CA LEU A 184 4.35 -14.98 8.92
C LEU A 184 2.91 -15.24 8.44
N LEU A 185 1.99 -14.30 8.67
CA LEU A 185 0.61 -14.40 8.24
C LEU A 185 0.49 -14.40 6.70
N SER A 186 1.36 -13.65 6.02
CA SER A 186 1.35 -13.50 4.56
C SER A 186 2.20 -14.55 3.83
N ALA A 187 3.05 -15.29 4.52
CA ALA A 187 3.99 -16.25 3.93
C ALA A 187 3.29 -17.52 3.39
N ASN A 188 2.12 -17.85 3.88
CA ASN A 188 1.38 -19.05 3.52
C ASN A 188 0.12 -18.69 2.72
N GLU A 189 -0.20 -19.48 1.69
CA GLU A 189 -1.45 -19.35 0.94
C GLU A 189 -2.68 -19.59 1.83
N GLN A 190 -2.56 -20.51 2.80
CA GLN A 190 -3.58 -20.78 3.80
C GLN A 190 -3.22 -20.12 5.13
N ILE A 191 -4.04 -19.17 5.55
CA ILE A 191 -3.86 -18.44 6.81
C ILE A 191 -4.19 -19.37 7.99
N ASN A 192 -3.19 -19.64 8.84
CA ASN A 192 -3.42 -20.35 10.09
C ASN A 192 -4.22 -19.46 11.07
N ARG A 193 -5.31 -19.98 11.62
CA ARG A 193 -6.18 -19.22 12.55
C ARG A 193 -5.74 -19.31 14.00
N ASN A 194 -4.79 -20.21 14.30
CA ASN A 194 -4.32 -20.43 15.66
C ASN A 194 -3.27 -19.38 16.06
N VAL A 195 -3.61 -18.54 17.02
CA VAL A 195 -2.71 -17.51 17.56
C VAL A 195 -1.42 -18.12 18.14
N SER A 196 -1.51 -19.31 18.77
CA SER A 196 -0.34 -19.97 19.35
C SER A 196 0.71 -20.33 18.31
N HIS A 197 0.28 -20.71 17.10
CA HIS A 197 1.20 -20.99 15.99
C HIS A 197 2.15 -19.80 15.68
N TYR A 198 1.60 -18.60 15.61
CA TYR A 198 2.39 -17.38 15.35
C TYR A 198 3.25 -17.00 16.56
N ALA A 199 2.70 -17.14 17.75
CA ALA A 199 3.44 -16.84 18.99
C ALA A 199 4.66 -17.76 19.16
N GLU A 200 4.51 -19.06 18.91
CA GLU A 200 5.58 -20.06 18.91
C GLU A 200 6.66 -19.74 17.86
N SER A 201 6.24 -19.40 16.63
CA SER A 201 7.15 -19.00 15.55
C SER A 201 7.96 -17.75 15.88
N LEU A 202 7.39 -16.85 16.69
CA LEU A 202 8.05 -15.62 17.16
C LEU A 202 8.76 -15.79 18.51
N HIS A 203 8.75 -17.00 19.09
CA HIS A 203 9.33 -17.30 20.41
C HIS A 203 8.81 -16.40 21.54
N ILE A 204 7.50 -16.10 21.55
CA ILE A 204 6.82 -15.30 22.57
C ILE A 204 5.52 -15.98 23.01
N SER A 205 4.94 -15.50 24.12
CA SER A 205 3.65 -16.02 24.56
C SER A 205 2.48 -15.47 23.71
N PRO A 206 1.39 -16.24 23.51
CA PRO A 206 0.20 -15.76 22.82
C PRO A 206 -0.42 -14.51 23.46
N VAL A 207 -0.35 -14.39 24.80
CA VAL A 207 -0.83 -13.21 25.54
C VAL A 207 -0.02 -11.98 25.16
N TYR A 208 1.31 -12.09 25.15
CA TYR A 208 2.19 -10.99 24.78
C TYR A 208 2.04 -10.62 23.31
N LEU A 209 1.94 -11.58 22.40
CA LEU A 209 1.66 -11.31 20.99
C LEU A 209 0.36 -10.51 20.83
N ASN A 210 -0.70 -10.91 21.55
CA ASN A 210 -1.98 -10.21 21.49
C ASN A 210 -1.91 -8.77 22.02
N GLU A 211 -1.18 -8.54 23.12
CA GLU A 211 -0.92 -7.21 23.67
C GLU A 211 -0.20 -6.34 22.65
N VAL A 212 0.90 -6.86 22.10
CA VAL A 212 1.75 -6.15 21.13
C VAL A 212 0.98 -5.75 19.88
N VAL A 213 0.32 -6.70 19.23
CA VAL A 213 -0.45 -6.44 18.01
C VAL A 213 -1.61 -5.47 18.27
N LYS A 214 -2.30 -5.60 19.42
CA LYS A 214 -3.38 -4.69 19.80
C LYS A 214 -2.87 -3.27 20.03
N ASN A 215 -1.70 -3.10 20.65
CA ASN A 215 -1.10 -1.79 20.89
C ASN A 215 -0.72 -1.07 19.57
N VAL A 216 -0.30 -1.82 18.55
CA VAL A 216 0.15 -1.26 17.26
C VAL A 216 -1.02 -1.06 16.30
N THR A 217 -1.93 -2.05 16.22
CA THR A 217 -2.98 -2.08 15.18
C THR A 217 -4.36 -1.67 15.69
N GLY A 218 -4.52 -1.54 17.00
CA GLY A 218 -5.81 -1.28 17.65
C GLY A 218 -6.73 -2.50 17.78
N VAL A 219 -6.35 -3.66 17.20
CA VAL A 219 -7.17 -4.87 17.21
C VAL A 219 -6.41 -6.08 17.75
N SER A 220 -7.13 -7.05 18.31
CA SER A 220 -6.53 -8.32 18.76
C SER A 220 -5.94 -9.13 17.60
N VAL A 221 -5.00 -10.04 17.91
CA VAL A 221 -4.41 -10.95 16.91
C VAL A 221 -5.48 -11.75 16.17
N SER A 222 -6.43 -12.34 16.90
CA SER A 222 -7.53 -13.10 16.29
C SER A 222 -8.36 -12.23 15.35
N ARG A 223 -8.63 -10.98 15.73
CA ARG A 223 -9.38 -10.04 14.87
C ARG A 223 -8.57 -9.62 13.67
N TYR A 224 -7.25 -9.45 13.82
CA TYR A 224 -6.36 -9.15 12.71
C TYR A 224 -6.34 -10.30 11.69
N ILE A 225 -6.15 -11.55 12.16
CA ILE A 225 -6.21 -12.75 11.31
C ILE A 225 -7.57 -12.85 10.59
N GLN A 226 -8.68 -12.61 11.30
CA GLN A 226 -10.01 -12.62 10.71
C GLN A 226 -10.18 -11.55 9.64
N ASN A 227 -9.67 -10.34 9.86
CA ASN A 227 -9.71 -9.25 8.88
C ASN A 227 -8.93 -9.61 7.61
N GLU A 228 -7.74 -10.23 7.74
CA GLU A 228 -6.95 -10.69 6.59
C GLU A 228 -7.66 -11.82 5.83
N LEU A 229 -8.27 -12.78 6.53
CA LEU A 229 -9.08 -13.83 5.89
C LEU A 229 -10.26 -13.23 5.11
N ILE A 230 -10.98 -12.27 5.70
CA ILE A 230 -12.08 -11.58 5.02
C ILE A 230 -11.56 -10.78 3.82
N LEU A 231 -10.40 -10.16 3.94
CA LEU A 231 -9.78 -9.41 2.84
C LEU A 231 -9.41 -10.36 1.68
N HIS A 232 -8.80 -11.52 1.98
CA HIS A 232 -8.51 -12.56 0.99
C HIS A 232 -9.80 -13.09 0.34
N ALA A 233 -10.84 -13.38 1.14
CA ALA A 233 -12.13 -13.82 0.63
C ALA A 233 -12.76 -12.79 -0.33
N LYS A 234 -12.78 -11.52 0.06
CA LYS A 234 -13.30 -10.43 -0.77
C LYS A 234 -12.50 -10.29 -2.08
N ARG A 235 -11.18 -10.43 -2.02
CA ARG A 235 -10.32 -10.44 -3.20
C ARG A 235 -10.70 -11.58 -4.14
N MET A 236 -10.87 -12.80 -3.62
CA MET A 236 -11.27 -13.96 -4.42
C MET A 236 -12.67 -13.82 -5.02
N LEU A 237 -13.66 -13.35 -4.24
CA LEU A 237 -15.02 -13.11 -4.71
C LEU A 237 -15.10 -12.11 -5.86
N VAL A 238 -14.29 -11.07 -5.82
CA VAL A 238 -14.34 -9.99 -6.83
C VAL A 238 -13.52 -10.32 -8.06
N TYR A 239 -12.45 -11.12 -7.92
CA TYR A 239 -11.43 -11.25 -8.94
C TYR A 239 -11.25 -12.65 -9.50
N THR A 240 -12.02 -13.61 -9.00
CA THR A 240 -12.02 -14.97 -9.56
C THR A 240 -13.45 -15.40 -9.90
N SER A 241 -13.57 -16.45 -10.67
CA SER A 241 -14.86 -17.11 -10.94
C SER A 241 -15.21 -18.19 -9.91
N LEU A 242 -14.47 -18.24 -8.78
CA LEU A 242 -14.69 -19.23 -7.74
C LEU A 242 -16.02 -19.00 -7.05
N THR A 243 -16.72 -20.07 -6.77
CA THR A 243 -17.92 -20.06 -5.94
C THR A 243 -17.55 -19.80 -4.48
N VAL A 244 -18.48 -19.31 -3.68
CA VAL A 244 -18.29 -19.12 -2.22
C VAL A 244 -17.76 -20.38 -1.55
N ARG A 245 -18.23 -21.55 -1.98
CA ARG A 245 -17.77 -22.84 -1.47
C ARG A 245 -16.31 -23.12 -1.79
N GLU A 246 -15.89 -22.88 -3.02
CA GLU A 246 -14.48 -23.05 -3.44
C GLU A 246 -13.57 -22.07 -2.71
N ILE A 247 -14.01 -20.83 -2.51
CA ILE A 247 -13.27 -19.82 -1.73
C ILE A 247 -13.13 -20.28 -0.27
N SER A 248 -14.20 -20.76 0.35
CA SER A 248 -14.18 -21.30 1.71
C SER A 248 -13.17 -22.43 1.84
N THR A 249 -13.19 -23.39 0.92
CA THR A 249 -12.22 -24.49 0.87
C THR A 249 -10.78 -24.00 0.69
N HIS A 250 -10.57 -23.03 -0.21
CA HIS A 250 -9.24 -22.46 -0.47
C HIS A 250 -8.66 -21.75 0.77
N LEU A 251 -9.53 -21.08 1.54
CA LEU A 251 -9.16 -20.41 2.79
C LEU A 251 -9.11 -21.37 4.01
N GLY A 252 -9.29 -22.66 3.81
CA GLY A 252 -9.28 -23.66 4.89
C GLY A 252 -10.47 -23.51 5.86
N ILE A 253 -11.65 -23.12 5.33
CA ILE A 253 -12.87 -22.97 6.10
C ILE A 253 -13.84 -24.08 5.68
N ASP A 254 -13.95 -25.10 6.52
CA ASP A 254 -14.77 -26.30 6.22
C ASP A 254 -16.26 -26.01 6.23
N ASP A 255 -16.71 -25.10 7.09
CA ASP A 255 -18.12 -24.69 7.17
C ASP A 255 -18.37 -23.44 6.33
N TYR A 256 -18.76 -23.67 5.07
CA TYR A 256 -19.09 -22.58 4.14
C TYR A 256 -20.38 -21.83 4.51
N ALA A 257 -21.30 -22.47 5.25
CA ALA A 257 -22.52 -21.81 5.71
C ALA A 257 -22.23 -20.75 6.77
N TYR A 258 -21.18 -20.96 7.58
CA TYR A 258 -20.69 -19.95 8.53
C TYR A 258 -19.87 -18.84 7.84
N PHE A 259 -19.38 -19.10 6.63
CA PHE A 259 -18.57 -18.15 5.85
C PHE A 259 -19.44 -17.11 5.12
N THR A 260 -20.70 -17.38 4.84
CA THR A 260 -21.67 -16.49 4.19
C THR A 260 -22.32 -15.54 5.18
#